data_78fcdf3772dcb3725bc31c673fcb0ad1
#
_entry.id   78fcdf3772dcb3725bc31c673fcb0ad1
#
_cell.length_a   1.000
_cell.length_b   1.000
_cell.length_c   1.000
_cell.angle_alpha   90.00
_cell.angle_beta   90.00
_cell.angle_gamma   90.00
#
_symmetry.space_group_name_H-M   'P 1'
#
loop_
_entity.id
_entity.type
_entity.pdbx_description
1 polymer ?
#
loop_
_entity_poly.entity_id
_entity_poly.type
_entity_poly.pdbx_seq_one_letter_code
_entity_poly.pdbx_strand_id
1 'polypeptide(L)'
;MFTRKYRQMNADLQQQLAAERLHMAALDRSMARVEFDPDGNITDANENFLTLLGYRRDEILGKPHRQLCDGAYAQLEDYRRFWERLRRGEHFSGRCKRITREGRPLWLEATYNPVRDGQGRLLKVVKYASDIDAIVHQEHEMQSKLDALSRSMAMIEFDLDGNVLAANDNFLATMGYGRAELASANHRQFCEPGYRDGPQYADLWRRLNRGEYVTGQFRRVHRNGQPVWLEASYNPVYDADGKLYKVVKFASDVSDRMRRYQAEADNAHQAHTLSTETRTVAEHGALIIQSAVEEMLKIANTLDASSLNIGELSQHSQQITSIVNTIREIAEQTNLLALNAAIEAARAGD
;
A
#
# COMPACT_ATOMS: atom_id res chain seq x y z
N MET A 1 -79.28 -41.79 18.14
CA MET A 1 -78.46 -41.44 16.93
C MET A 1 -77.65 -40.14 17.18
N PHE A 2 -78.19 -39.12 17.78
CA PHE A 2 -77.55 -37.83 18.07
C PHE A 2 -76.30 -37.91 18.97
N THR A 3 -76.33 -38.69 20.04
CA THR A 3 -75.23 -38.82 21.00
C THR A 3 -73.99 -39.46 20.45
N ARG A 4 -74.11 -40.37 19.43
CA ARG A 4 -72.95 -40.99 18.79
C ARG A 4 -72.22 -40.03 17.85
N LYS A 5 -72.99 -39.22 17.08
CA LYS A 5 -72.47 -38.20 16.18
C LYS A 5 -71.75 -37.07 16.94
N TYR A 6 -72.30 -36.66 18.07
CA TYR A 6 -71.69 -35.66 18.94
C TYR A 6 -70.36 -36.12 19.57
N ARG A 7 -70.32 -37.40 20.01
CA ARG A 7 -69.08 -37.96 20.53
C ARG A 7 -67.99 -38.08 19.47
N GLN A 8 -68.38 -38.51 18.23
CA GLN A 8 -67.45 -38.57 17.11
C GLN A 8 -66.89 -37.19 16.77
N MET A 9 -67.73 -36.18 16.63
CA MET A 9 -67.37 -34.82 16.35
C MET A 9 -66.40 -34.22 17.41
N ASN A 10 -66.67 -34.49 18.71
CA ASN A 10 -65.79 -34.07 19.79
C ASN A 10 -64.44 -34.80 19.74
N ALA A 11 -64.42 -36.08 19.39
CA ALA A 11 -63.17 -36.84 19.27
C ALA A 11 -62.32 -36.31 18.09
N ASP A 12 -62.95 -36.05 16.94
CA ASP A 12 -62.29 -35.49 15.76
C ASP A 12 -61.72 -34.05 16.06
N LEU A 13 -62.52 -33.24 16.75
CA LEU A 13 -62.07 -31.89 17.16
C LEU A 13 -60.89 -31.95 18.14
N GLN A 14 -60.95 -32.87 19.12
CA GLN A 14 -59.82 -33.06 20.05
C GLN A 14 -58.56 -33.57 19.34
N GLN A 15 -58.70 -34.45 18.36
CA GLN A 15 -57.58 -34.92 17.53
C GLN A 15 -56.97 -33.80 16.70
N GLN A 16 -57.80 -32.96 16.08
CA GLN A 16 -57.32 -31.76 15.35
C GLN A 16 -56.59 -30.78 16.27
N LEU A 17 -57.16 -30.47 17.42
CA LEU A 17 -56.51 -29.60 18.41
C LEU A 17 -55.17 -30.16 18.93
N ALA A 18 -55.10 -31.50 19.10
CA ALA A 18 -53.86 -32.15 19.52
C ALA A 18 -52.79 -32.06 18.39
N ALA A 19 -53.18 -32.26 17.14
CA ALA A 19 -52.27 -32.10 15.99
C ALA A 19 -51.74 -30.66 15.85
N GLU A 20 -52.59 -29.66 15.97
CA GLU A 20 -52.17 -28.24 15.94
C GLU A 20 -51.22 -27.90 17.11
N ARG A 21 -51.51 -28.42 18.31
CA ARG A 21 -50.59 -28.24 19.46
C ARG A 21 -49.21 -28.84 19.22
N LEU A 22 -49.15 -30.01 18.55
CA LEU A 22 -47.87 -30.62 18.20
C LEU A 22 -47.12 -29.81 17.15
N HIS A 23 -47.79 -29.24 16.14
CA HIS A 23 -47.17 -28.33 15.19
C HIS A 23 -46.61 -27.08 15.85
N MET A 24 -47.40 -26.45 16.73
CA MET A 24 -46.92 -25.27 17.50
C MET A 24 -45.75 -25.61 18.39
N ALA A 25 -45.78 -26.77 19.08
CA ALA A 25 -44.67 -27.22 19.92
C ALA A 25 -43.40 -27.52 19.11
N ALA A 26 -43.52 -27.91 17.86
CA ALA A 26 -42.37 -28.09 16.96
C ALA A 26 -41.73 -26.73 16.59
N LEU A 27 -42.51 -25.72 16.25
CA LEU A 27 -42.05 -24.35 16.01
C LEU A 27 -41.44 -23.73 17.27
N ASP A 28 -42.10 -23.94 18.41
CA ASP A 28 -41.60 -23.42 19.71
C ASP A 28 -40.26 -24.01 20.14
N ARG A 29 -39.88 -25.20 19.64
CA ARG A 29 -38.55 -25.78 19.89
C ARG A 29 -37.41 -25.13 19.09
N SER A 30 -37.73 -24.59 17.90
CA SER A 30 -36.72 -24.08 16.96
C SER A 30 -36.66 -22.56 16.86
N MET A 31 -37.75 -21.85 17.21
CA MET A 31 -37.86 -20.40 17.03
C MET A 31 -38.22 -19.70 18.34
N ALA A 32 -37.73 -18.49 18.51
CA ALA A 32 -38.21 -17.58 19.54
C ALA A 32 -39.58 -17.05 19.15
N ARG A 33 -40.60 -17.28 20.02
CA ARG A 33 -41.99 -16.84 19.80
C ARG A 33 -42.44 -15.87 20.89
N VAL A 34 -43.10 -14.79 20.48
CA VAL A 34 -43.81 -13.88 21.40
C VAL A 34 -45.12 -13.45 20.77
N GLU A 35 -46.17 -13.32 21.59
CA GLU A 35 -47.50 -12.88 21.21
C GLU A 35 -47.80 -11.51 21.80
N PHE A 36 -48.55 -10.73 21.07
CA PHE A 36 -48.97 -9.38 21.49
C PHE A 36 -50.48 -9.26 21.30
N ASP A 37 -51.11 -8.49 22.20
CA ASP A 37 -52.49 -7.99 22.01
C ASP A 37 -52.52 -6.93 20.86
N PRO A 38 -53.72 -6.48 20.45
CA PRO A 38 -53.84 -5.44 19.42
C PRO A 38 -53.21 -4.07 19.80
N ASP A 39 -52.98 -3.84 21.09
CA ASP A 39 -52.32 -2.62 21.59
C ASP A 39 -50.78 -2.76 21.64
N GLY A 40 -50.26 -3.97 21.37
CA GLY A 40 -48.84 -4.27 21.34
C GLY A 40 -48.26 -4.63 22.70
N ASN A 41 -49.08 -5.03 23.67
CA ASN A 41 -48.58 -5.60 24.92
C ASN A 41 -48.33 -7.10 24.79
N ILE A 42 -47.31 -7.60 25.46
CA ILE A 42 -46.90 -9.00 25.41
C ILE A 42 -47.90 -9.85 26.19
N THR A 43 -48.54 -10.81 25.53
CA THR A 43 -49.52 -11.74 26.14
C THR A 43 -48.95 -13.13 26.40
N ASP A 44 -47.97 -13.57 25.58
CA ASP A 44 -47.27 -14.84 25.76
C ASP A 44 -45.86 -14.79 25.14
N ALA A 45 -44.96 -15.64 25.65
CA ALA A 45 -43.61 -15.82 25.09
C ALA A 45 -43.14 -17.24 25.40
N ASN A 46 -42.44 -17.89 24.46
CA ASN A 46 -41.85 -19.20 24.72
C ASN A 46 -40.47 -19.07 25.37
N GLU A 47 -39.91 -20.17 25.85
CA GLU A 47 -38.62 -20.21 26.54
C GLU A 47 -37.47 -19.73 25.67
N ASN A 48 -37.50 -20.01 24.34
CA ASN A 48 -36.48 -19.53 23.42
C ASN A 48 -36.46 -17.99 23.35
N PHE A 49 -37.62 -17.35 23.32
CA PHE A 49 -37.71 -15.90 23.35
C PHE A 49 -37.21 -15.30 24.68
N LEU A 50 -37.62 -15.91 25.79
CA LEU A 50 -37.21 -15.48 27.12
C LEU A 50 -35.69 -15.58 27.30
N THR A 51 -35.11 -16.72 26.92
CA THR A 51 -33.68 -16.97 26.97
C THR A 51 -32.89 -16.01 26.06
N LEU A 52 -33.37 -15.82 24.84
CA LEU A 52 -32.73 -14.98 23.84
C LEU A 52 -32.63 -13.51 24.26
N LEU A 53 -33.66 -12.99 24.91
CA LEU A 53 -33.69 -11.60 25.38
C LEU A 53 -33.29 -11.43 26.84
N GLY A 54 -33.10 -12.52 27.58
CA GLY A 54 -32.65 -12.53 28.98
C GLY A 54 -33.74 -12.11 29.98
N TYR A 55 -35.04 -12.26 29.60
CA TYR A 55 -36.16 -11.93 30.50
C TYR A 55 -36.71 -13.20 31.14
N ARG A 56 -37.24 -13.04 32.37
CA ARG A 56 -38.14 -14.02 32.95
C ARG A 56 -39.57 -13.72 32.46
N ARG A 57 -40.39 -14.73 32.43
CA ARG A 57 -41.78 -14.63 31.96
C ARG A 57 -42.60 -13.56 32.75
N ASP A 58 -42.43 -13.53 34.07
CA ASP A 58 -43.12 -12.58 34.94
C ASP A 58 -42.66 -11.12 34.75
N GLU A 59 -41.46 -10.90 34.23
CA GLU A 59 -40.90 -9.55 33.97
C GLU A 59 -41.43 -8.96 32.67
N ILE A 60 -41.84 -9.78 31.68
CA ILE A 60 -42.14 -9.33 30.33
C ILE A 60 -43.62 -9.37 29.98
N LEU A 61 -44.44 -10.24 30.62
CA LEU A 61 -45.86 -10.32 30.35
C LEU A 61 -46.53 -9.00 30.72
N GLY A 62 -47.47 -8.54 29.86
CA GLY A 62 -48.18 -7.24 29.99
C GLY A 62 -47.33 -6.03 29.62
N LYS A 63 -46.04 -6.21 29.33
CA LYS A 63 -45.19 -5.07 28.92
C LYS A 63 -45.36 -4.75 27.45
N PRO A 64 -45.25 -3.47 27.07
CA PRO A 64 -45.40 -3.07 25.67
C PRO A 64 -44.21 -3.48 24.83
N HIS A 65 -44.41 -3.83 23.57
CA HIS A 65 -43.41 -4.16 22.58
C HIS A 65 -42.26 -3.14 22.53
N ARG A 66 -42.55 -1.86 22.71
CA ARG A 66 -41.55 -0.78 22.72
C ARG A 66 -40.40 -1.00 23.74
N GLN A 67 -40.66 -1.76 24.81
CA GLN A 67 -39.64 -2.09 25.82
C GLN A 67 -38.52 -2.94 25.22
N LEU A 68 -38.81 -3.67 24.17
CA LEU A 68 -37.83 -4.52 23.41
C LEU A 68 -37.10 -3.74 22.31
N CYS A 69 -37.42 -2.47 22.12
CA CYS A 69 -36.89 -1.65 21.04
C CYS A 69 -35.88 -0.63 21.57
N ASP A 70 -34.98 -0.18 20.71
CA ASP A 70 -34.19 1.01 20.99
C ASP A 70 -35.09 2.19 21.29
N GLY A 71 -34.79 2.96 22.36
CA GLY A 71 -35.62 4.07 22.82
C GLY A 71 -35.81 5.14 21.73
N ALA A 72 -34.82 5.38 20.89
CA ALA A 72 -34.91 6.30 19.77
C ALA A 72 -35.91 5.79 18.70
N TYR A 73 -35.80 4.51 18.31
CA TYR A 73 -36.72 3.88 17.35
C TYR A 73 -38.16 3.86 17.85
N ALA A 74 -38.36 3.57 19.14
CA ALA A 74 -39.70 3.49 19.75
C ALA A 74 -40.48 4.82 19.72
N GLN A 75 -39.81 5.95 19.51
CA GLN A 75 -40.37 7.31 19.40
C GLN A 75 -40.63 7.75 17.95
N LEU A 76 -40.10 7.02 16.95
CA LEU A 76 -40.24 7.39 15.57
C LEU A 76 -41.65 7.13 15.03
N GLU A 77 -42.04 7.91 14.03
CA GLU A 77 -43.26 7.73 13.24
C GLU A 77 -43.34 6.33 12.63
N ASP A 78 -42.18 5.77 12.21
CA ASP A 78 -42.08 4.46 11.62
C ASP A 78 -42.51 3.34 12.58
N TYR A 79 -42.27 3.47 13.88
CA TYR A 79 -42.74 2.51 14.88
C TYR A 79 -44.27 2.55 15.00
N ARG A 80 -44.89 3.75 14.94
CA ARG A 80 -46.35 3.91 14.95
C ARG A 80 -46.98 3.30 13.70
N ARG A 81 -46.43 3.61 12.52
CA ARG A 81 -46.85 3.04 11.22
C ARG A 81 -46.70 1.51 11.17
N PHE A 82 -45.67 0.97 11.77
CA PHE A 82 -45.46 -0.47 11.87
C PHE A 82 -46.66 -1.13 12.60
N TRP A 83 -47.08 -0.63 13.77
CA TRP A 83 -48.25 -1.17 14.48
C TRP A 83 -49.57 -0.92 13.77
N GLU A 84 -49.75 0.21 13.10
CA GLU A 84 -50.94 0.49 12.27
C GLU A 84 -51.08 -0.53 11.12
N ARG A 85 -49.99 -0.89 10.46
CA ARG A 85 -49.99 -1.91 9.42
C ARG A 85 -50.37 -3.28 9.96
N LEU A 86 -49.83 -3.68 11.08
CA LEU A 86 -50.20 -4.93 11.76
C LEU A 86 -51.66 -4.97 12.12
N ARG A 87 -52.24 -3.85 12.64
CA ARG A 87 -53.68 -3.76 12.92
C ARG A 87 -54.55 -3.86 11.66
N ARG A 88 -54.06 -3.38 10.51
CA ARG A 88 -54.74 -3.56 9.22
C ARG A 88 -54.61 -5.01 8.67
N GLY A 89 -53.82 -5.85 9.33
CA GLY A 89 -53.60 -7.24 8.94
C GLY A 89 -52.45 -7.46 8.00
N GLU A 90 -51.62 -6.46 7.77
CA GLU A 90 -50.40 -6.61 7.01
C GLU A 90 -49.34 -7.32 7.87
N HIS A 91 -48.77 -8.40 7.36
CA HIS A 91 -47.64 -9.04 8.03
C HIS A 91 -46.33 -8.23 7.80
N PHE A 92 -45.37 -8.42 8.68
CA PHE A 92 -44.03 -7.90 8.51
C PHE A 92 -43.02 -9.04 8.53
N SER A 93 -42.01 -8.97 7.66
CA SER A 93 -40.87 -9.89 7.67
C SER A 93 -39.58 -9.07 7.42
N GLY A 94 -38.55 -9.32 8.22
CA GLY A 94 -37.25 -8.65 8.03
C GLY A 94 -36.39 -8.60 9.28
N ARG A 95 -35.22 -8.05 9.10
CA ARG A 95 -34.21 -7.87 10.17
C ARG A 95 -34.65 -6.71 11.08
N CYS A 96 -34.59 -6.92 12.37
CA CYS A 96 -34.91 -5.90 13.36
C CYS A 96 -33.95 -5.96 14.57
N LYS A 97 -33.52 -4.80 15.01
CA LYS A 97 -32.70 -4.63 16.21
C LYS A 97 -33.60 -4.61 17.44
N ARG A 98 -33.27 -5.38 18.46
CA ARG A 98 -33.96 -5.42 19.74
C ARG A 98 -32.97 -5.19 20.87
N ILE A 99 -33.48 -4.88 22.04
CA ILE A 99 -32.67 -4.63 23.24
C ILE A 99 -32.98 -5.73 24.25
N THR A 100 -31.96 -6.42 24.72
CA THR A 100 -32.08 -7.42 25.78
C THR A 100 -32.37 -6.75 27.13
N ARG A 101 -32.74 -7.55 28.14
CA ARG A 101 -32.94 -7.06 29.54
C ARG A 101 -31.74 -6.28 30.08
N GLU A 102 -30.53 -6.67 29.71
CA GLU A 102 -29.28 -6.04 30.13
C GLU A 102 -28.92 -4.77 29.32
N GLY A 103 -29.76 -4.37 28.37
CA GLY A 103 -29.51 -3.23 27.50
C GLY A 103 -28.61 -3.54 26.28
N ARG A 104 -28.23 -4.81 26.07
CA ARG A 104 -27.42 -5.21 24.90
C ARG A 104 -28.26 -5.21 23.62
N PRO A 105 -27.79 -4.60 22.54
CA PRO A 105 -28.45 -4.73 21.24
C PRO A 105 -28.33 -6.17 20.71
N LEU A 106 -29.38 -6.62 20.04
CA LEU A 106 -29.50 -7.95 19.45
C LEU A 106 -30.21 -7.86 18.10
N TRP A 107 -29.63 -8.43 17.06
CA TRP A 107 -30.24 -8.50 15.75
C TRP A 107 -31.04 -9.77 15.59
N LEU A 108 -32.30 -9.59 15.19
CA LEU A 108 -33.22 -10.68 14.94
C LEU A 108 -33.71 -10.63 13.50
N GLU A 109 -33.81 -11.79 12.85
CA GLU A 109 -34.70 -11.97 11.71
C GLU A 109 -36.08 -12.36 12.22
N ALA A 110 -37.09 -11.59 11.91
CA ALA A 110 -38.40 -11.77 12.53
C ALA A 110 -39.57 -11.60 11.56
N THR A 111 -40.61 -12.39 11.81
CA THR A 111 -41.90 -12.23 11.17
C THR A 111 -42.96 -11.86 12.21
N TYR A 112 -43.83 -10.91 11.89
CA TYR A 112 -44.98 -10.51 12.72
C TYR A 112 -46.23 -10.84 11.93
N ASN A 113 -47.05 -11.72 12.49
CA ASN A 113 -48.22 -12.31 11.83
C ASN A 113 -49.49 -11.94 12.59
N PRO A 114 -50.30 -11.01 12.05
CA PRO A 114 -51.62 -10.70 12.64
C PRO A 114 -52.58 -11.89 12.55
N VAL A 115 -53.13 -12.29 13.67
CA VAL A 115 -54.18 -13.32 13.79
C VAL A 115 -55.52 -12.64 13.99
N ARG A 116 -56.51 -13.01 13.14
CA ARG A 116 -57.85 -12.40 13.15
C ARG A 116 -58.90 -13.43 13.48
N ASP A 117 -60.01 -12.94 14.04
CA ASP A 117 -61.24 -13.74 14.25
C ASP A 117 -62.02 -13.94 12.94
N GLY A 118 -63.09 -14.75 13.01
CA GLY A 118 -64.00 -14.99 11.88
C GLY A 118 -64.74 -13.74 11.39
N GLN A 119 -64.68 -12.61 12.13
CA GLN A 119 -65.27 -11.31 11.77
C GLN A 119 -64.22 -10.33 11.25
N GLY A 120 -62.98 -10.77 11.09
CA GLY A 120 -61.88 -9.97 10.56
C GLY A 120 -61.22 -9.01 11.60
N ARG A 121 -61.60 -9.08 12.88
CA ARG A 121 -60.99 -8.24 13.95
C ARG A 121 -59.65 -8.86 14.36
N LEU A 122 -58.63 -8.02 14.57
CA LEU A 122 -57.33 -8.45 15.08
C LEU A 122 -57.48 -8.99 16.50
N LEU A 123 -57.14 -10.26 16.72
CA LEU A 123 -57.11 -10.91 18.02
C LEU A 123 -55.73 -10.77 18.69
N LYS A 124 -54.68 -11.02 17.95
CA LYS A 124 -53.30 -10.96 18.41
C LYS A 124 -52.35 -10.84 17.26
N VAL A 125 -51.10 -10.47 17.55
CA VAL A 125 -49.95 -10.59 16.63
C VAL A 125 -48.98 -11.62 17.16
N VAL A 126 -48.62 -12.61 16.34
CA VAL A 126 -47.63 -13.62 16.70
C VAL A 126 -46.34 -13.28 15.99
N LYS A 127 -45.27 -13.10 16.75
CA LYS A 127 -43.91 -12.91 16.24
C LYS A 127 -43.14 -14.21 16.38
N TYR A 128 -42.50 -14.62 15.31
CA TYR A 128 -41.40 -15.58 15.32
C TYR A 128 -40.10 -14.87 14.99
N ALA A 129 -39.02 -15.30 15.65
CA ALA A 129 -37.70 -14.67 15.46
C ALA A 129 -36.58 -15.68 15.59
N SER A 130 -35.52 -15.44 14.83
CA SER A 130 -34.23 -16.12 14.92
C SER A 130 -33.13 -15.13 15.25
N ASP A 131 -32.16 -15.54 16.05
CA ASP A 131 -30.95 -14.79 16.32
C ASP A 131 -30.06 -14.75 15.08
N ILE A 132 -29.74 -13.55 14.61
CA ILE A 132 -28.80 -13.33 13.50
C ILE A 132 -27.67 -12.39 13.90
N ASP A 133 -27.46 -12.18 15.20
CA ASP A 133 -26.48 -11.23 15.72
C ASP A 133 -25.06 -11.55 15.22
N ALA A 134 -24.68 -12.82 15.31
CA ALA A 134 -23.39 -13.28 14.82
C ALA A 134 -23.21 -13.05 13.29
N ILE A 135 -24.28 -13.30 12.52
CA ILE A 135 -24.26 -13.08 11.05
C ILE A 135 -24.09 -11.60 10.73
N VAL A 136 -24.89 -10.74 11.36
CA VAL A 136 -24.83 -9.28 11.13
C VAL A 136 -23.46 -8.71 11.55
N HIS A 137 -22.93 -9.16 12.68
CA HIS A 137 -21.59 -8.74 13.12
C HIS A 137 -20.50 -9.20 12.16
N GLN A 138 -20.56 -10.42 11.67
CA GLN A 138 -19.62 -10.95 10.69
C GLN A 138 -19.72 -10.21 9.34
N GLU A 139 -20.93 -9.96 8.84
CA GLU A 139 -21.16 -9.15 7.63
C GLU A 139 -20.56 -7.74 7.78
N HIS A 140 -20.82 -7.09 8.92
CA HIS A 140 -20.33 -5.75 9.19
C HIS A 140 -18.80 -5.70 9.36
N GLU A 141 -18.21 -6.70 10.03
CA GLU A 141 -16.76 -6.82 10.17
C GLU A 141 -16.08 -7.01 8.82
N MET A 142 -16.63 -7.90 7.98
CA MET A 142 -16.13 -8.13 6.62
C MET A 142 -16.18 -6.84 5.78
N GLN A 143 -17.33 -6.16 5.80
CA GLN A 143 -17.50 -4.89 5.08
C GLN A 143 -16.52 -3.82 5.58
N SER A 144 -16.35 -3.70 6.90
CA SER A 144 -15.41 -2.75 7.50
C SER A 144 -13.96 -3.02 7.10
N LYS A 145 -13.57 -4.30 7.00
CA LYS A 145 -12.23 -4.69 6.51
C LYS A 145 -12.04 -4.32 5.05
N LEU A 146 -13.03 -4.58 4.20
CA LEU A 146 -12.99 -4.19 2.78
C LEU A 146 -12.92 -2.67 2.61
N ASP A 147 -13.70 -1.93 3.38
CA ASP A 147 -13.68 -0.46 3.38
C ASP A 147 -12.32 0.10 3.84
N ALA A 148 -11.70 -0.54 4.83
CA ALA A 148 -10.36 -0.15 5.29
C ALA A 148 -9.30 -0.38 4.20
N LEU A 149 -9.32 -1.52 3.52
CA LEU A 149 -8.46 -1.80 2.36
C LEU A 149 -8.71 -0.82 1.23
N SER A 150 -9.98 -0.55 0.92
CA SER A 150 -10.39 0.38 -0.13
C SER A 150 -9.94 1.82 0.13
N ARG A 151 -9.82 2.24 1.39
CA ARG A 151 -9.29 3.57 1.75
C ARG A 151 -7.77 3.67 1.60
N SER A 152 -7.04 2.57 1.77
CA SER A 152 -5.58 2.58 1.80
C SER A 152 -4.92 2.17 0.47
N MET A 153 -5.62 1.42 -0.38
CA MET A 153 -5.08 0.86 -1.62
C MET A 153 -5.95 1.19 -2.83
N ALA A 154 -5.32 1.31 -3.98
CA ALA A 154 -6.02 1.31 -5.26
C ALA A 154 -6.58 -0.10 -5.51
N MET A 155 -7.89 -0.19 -5.76
CA MET A 155 -8.59 -1.46 -6.00
C MET A 155 -9.37 -1.39 -7.30
N ILE A 156 -9.25 -2.46 -8.10
CA ILE A 156 -10.01 -2.62 -9.34
C ILE A 156 -10.37 -4.09 -9.53
N GLU A 157 -11.57 -4.35 -10.04
CA GLU A 157 -12.10 -5.67 -10.32
C GLU A 157 -12.26 -5.89 -11.82
N PHE A 158 -11.99 -7.09 -12.27
CA PHE A 158 -12.10 -7.50 -13.66
C PHE A 158 -12.90 -8.80 -13.77
N ASP A 159 -13.59 -8.96 -14.88
CA ASP A 159 -14.04 -10.28 -15.31
C ASP A 159 -12.86 -11.15 -15.80
N LEU A 160 -13.12 -12.38 -16.21
CA LEU A 160 -12.09 -13.32 -16.64
C LEU A 160 -11.46 -12.97 -18.01
N ASP A 161 -12.09 -12.06 -18.76
CA ASP A 161 -11.59 -11.52 -20.03
C ASP A 161 -10.83 -10.19 -19.85
N GLY A 162 -10.75 -9.72 -18.61
CA GLY A 162 -10.05 -8.47 -18.24
C GLY A 162 -10.88 -7.21 -18.40
N ASN A 163 -12.19 -7.30 -18.62
CA ASN A 163 -13.05 -6.12 -18.63
C ASN A 163 -13.26 -5.62 -17.19
N VAL A 164 -13.30 -4.31 -17.03
CA VAL A 164 -13.46 -3.68 -15.71
C VAL A 164 -14.88 -3.85 -15.22
N LEU A 165 -15.03 -4.37 -14.00
CA LEU A 165 -16.32 -4.52 -13.30
C LEU A 165 -16.53 -3.36 -12.31
N ALA A 166 -15.52 -3.01 -11.54
CA ALA A 166 -15.57 -1.95 -10.53
C ALA A 166 -14.16 -1.42 -10.23
N ALA A 167 -14.09 -0.18 -9.75
CA ALA A 167 -12.86 0.41 -9.21
C ALA A 167 -13.20 1.39 -8.08
N ASN A 168 -12.31 1.50 -7.09
CA ASN A 168 -12.43 2.49 -6.03
C ASN A 168 -11.81 3.84 -6.43
N ASP A 169 -12.07 4.87 -5.61
CA ASP A 169 -11.59 6.23 -5.89
C ASP A 169 -10.07 6.34 -5.87
N ASN A 170 -9.38 5.52 -5.05
CA ASN A 170 -7.92 5.48 -5.07
C ASN A 170 -7.36 4.99 -6.41
N PHE A 171 -7.97 3.98 -7.03
CA PHE A 171 -7.56 3.55 -8.36
C PHE A 171 -7.81 4.63 -9.42
N LEU A 172 -8.98 5.30 -9.36
CA LEU A 172 -9.31 6.40 -10.25
C LEU A 172 -8.28 7.53 -10.14
N ALA A 173 -7.93 7.93 -8.92
CA ALA A 173 -6.95 8.97 -8.66
C ALA A 173 -5.53 8.56 -9.12
N THR A 174 -5.10 7.33 -8.79
CA THR A 174 -3.77 6.81 -9.14
C THR A 174 -3.57 6.70 -10.65
N MET A 175 -4.59 6.31 -11.40
CA MET A 175 -4.50 6.09 -12.84
C MET A 175 -5.05 7.24 -13.67
N GLY A 176 -5.69 8.26 -13.06
CA GLY A 176 -6.21 9.46 -13.70
C GLY A 176 -7.48 9.27 -14.53
N TYR A 177 -8.24 8.20 -14.29
CA TYR A 177 -9.47 7.90 -15.02
C TYR A 177 -10.71 8.36 -14.26
N GLY A 178 -11.72 8.82 -15.00
CA GLY A 178 -13.07 9.03 -14.47
C GLY A 178 -13.86 7.71 -14.37
N ARG A 179 -14.80 7.63 -13.43
CA ARG A 179 -15.61 6.43 -13.21
C ARG A 179 -16.40 5.99 -14.46
N ALA A 180 -16.92 6.96 -15.24
CA ALA A 180 -17.66 6.68 -16.48
C ALA A 180 -16.75 6.08 -17.57
N GLU A 181 -15.48 6.44 -17.61
CA GLU A 181 -14.53 5.95 -18.61
C GLU A 181 -14.15 4.47 -18.36
N LEU A 182 -14.26 4.01 -17.11
CA LEU A 182 -13.96 2.63 -16.76
C LEU A 182 -15.08 1.64 -17.08
N ALA A 183 -16.31 2.10 -17.28
CA ALA A 183 -17.48 1.24 -17.53
C ALA A 183 -17.34 0.33 -18.78
N SER A 184 -16.49 0.73 -19.74
CA SER A 184 -16.18 -0.05 -20.95
C SER A 184 -14.69 -0.35 -21.10
N ALA A 185 -13.90 -0.14 -20.05
CA ALA A 185 -12.46 -0.32 -20.09
C ALA A 185 -12.06 -1.79 -19.94
N ASN A 186 -10.93 -2.14 -20.54
CA ASN A 186 -10.30 -3.43 -20.34
C ASN A 186 -8.89 -3.24 -19.75
N HIS A 187 -8.40 -4.21 -19.00
CA HIS A 187 -7.08 -4.19 -18.36
C HIS A 187 -5.94 -3.82 -19.32
N ARG A 188 -6.05 -4.18 -20.61
CA ARG A 188 -5.09 -3.82 -21.67
C ARG A 188 -4.86 -2.31 -21.78
N GLN A 189 -5.88 -1.51 -21.46
CA GLN A 189 -5.82 -0.04 -21.55
C GLN A 189 -4.80 0.58 -20.58
N PHE A 190 -4.57 -0.10 -19.45
CA PHE A 190 -3.61 0.34 -18.43
C PHE A 190 -2.19 -0.17 -18.68
N CYS A 191 -1.96 -0.91 -19.76
CA CYS A 191 -0.69 -1.56 -20.08
C CYS A 191 0.02 -0.86 -21.25
N GLU A 192 1.35 -0.86 -21.21
CA GLU A 192 2.15 -0.40 -22.35
C GLU A 192 1.94 -1.32 -23.57
N PRO A 193 2.00 -0.78 -24.80
CA PRO A 193 1.79 -1.57 -26.01
C PRO A 193 2.64 -2.83 -26.10
N GLY A 194 3.93 -2.73 -25.81
CA GLY A 194 4.85 -3.86 -25.86
C GLY A 194 4.53 -4.97 -24.86
N TYR A 195 4.00 -4.62 -23.68
CA TYR A 195 3.57 -5.59 -22.66
C TYR A 195 2.21 -6.21 -23.00
N ARG A 196 1.21 -5.38 -23.36
CA ARG A 196 -0.17 -5.84 -23.61
C ARG A 196 -0.30 -6.80 -24.78
N ASP A 197 0.60 -6.66 -25.77
CA ASP A 197 0.61 -7.49 -26.98
C ASP A 197 1.65 -8.61 -26.90
N GLY A 198 2.38 -8.69 -25.78
CA GLY A 198 3.42 -9.70 -25.53
C GLY A 198 2.91 -10.97 -24.83
N PRO A 199 3.76 -12.04 -24.84
CA PRO A 199 3.42 -13.32 -24.21
C PRO A 199 3.23 -13.23 -22.69
N GLN A 200 3.85 -12.27 -22.02
CA GLN A 200 3.75 -12.06 -20.59
C GLN A 200 2.34 -11.64 -20.17
N TYR A 201 1.64 -10.85 -20.98
CA TYR A 201 0.25 -10.46 -20.74
C TYR A 201 -0.70 -11.66 -20.87
N ALA A 202 -0.50 -12.48 -21.90
CA ALA A 202 -1.29 -13.69 -22.10
C ALA A 202 -1.05 -14.71 -20.96
N ASP A 203 0.20 -14.80 -20.47
CA ASP A 203 0.54 -15.66 -19.34
C ASP A 203 -0.11 -15.19 -18.03
N LEU A 204 -0.10 -13.89 -17.76
CA LEU A 204 -0.78 -13.31 -16.61
C LEU A 204 -2.24 -13.77 -16.53
N TRP A 205 -3.02 -13.55 -17.61
CA TRP A 205 -4.43 -13.91 -17.63
C TRP A 205 -4.67 -15.42 -17.63
N ARG A 206 -3.81 -16.20 -18.25
CA ARG A 206 -3.87 -17.67 -18.20
C ARG A 206 -3.71 -18.20 -16.78
N ARG A 207 -2.76 -17.65 -16.00
CA ARG A 207 -2.54 -18.03 -14.61
C ARG A 207 -3.72 -17.61 -13.73
N LEU A 208 -4.21 -16.38 -13.87
CA LEU A 208 -5.38 -15.88 -13.14
C LEU A 208 -6.62 -16.74 -13.42
N ASN A 209 -6.85 -17.13 -14.67
CA ASN A 209 -7.98 -17.98 -15.06
C ASN A 209 -7.84 -19.45 -14.61
N ARG A 210 -6.66 -19.85 -14.13
CA ARG A 210 -6.43 -21.12 -13.42
C ARG A 210 -6.59 -21.00 -11.91
N GLY A 211 -6.90 -19.81 -11.41
CA GLY A 211 -7.02 -19.54 -9.98
C GLY A 211 -5.70 -19.24 -9.27
N GLU A 212 -4.61 -19.02 -10.01
CA GLU A 212 -3.33 -18.63 -9.44
C GLU A 212 -3.34 -17.11 -9.16
N TYR A 213 -3.00 -16.70 -7.93
CA TYR A 213 -2.76 -15.28 -7.66
C TYR A 213 -1.39 -14.84 -8.23
N VAL A 214 -1.28 -13.58 -8.62
CA VAL A 214 -0.04 -13.02 -9.15
C VAL A 214 0.28 -11.73 -8.41
N THR A 215 1.50 -11.63 -7.89
CA THR A 215 1.99 -10.44 -7.18
C THR A 215 3.30 -9.96 -7.78
N GLY A 216 3.58 -8.66 -7.67
CA GLY A 216 4.82 -8.07 -8.16
C GLY A 216 4.71 -6.57 -8.38
N GLN A 217 5.74 -6.05 -9.02
CA GLN A 217 5.79 -4.66 -9.47
C GLN A 217 5.44 -4.60 -10.95
N PHE A 218 4.51 -3.71 -11.28
CA PHE A 218 3.97 -3.59 -12.63
C PHE A 218 4.06 -2.15 -13.09
N ARG A 219 4.68 -1.93 -14.22
CA ARG A 219 4.64 -0.65 -14.92
C ARG A 219 3.33 -0.56 -15.68
N ARG A 220 2.57 0.50 -15.41
CA ARG A 220 1.27 0.79 -16.04
C ARG A 220 1.28 2.17 -16.65
N VAL A 221 0.26 2.47 -17.44
CA VAL A 221 0.13 3.74 -18.15
C VAL A 221 -1.04 4.51 -17.55
N HIS A 222 -0.75 5.67 -16.98
CA HIS A 222 -1.73 6.64 -16.54
C HIS A 222 -2.49 7.20 -17.75
N ARG A 223 -3.70 7.72 -17.55
CA ARG A 223 -4.54 8.29 -18.62
C ARG A 223 -3.82 9.35 -19.48
N ASN A 224 -2.94 10.15 -18.89
CA ASN A 224 -2.14 11.16 -19.60
C ASN A 224 -0.90 10.59 -20.33
N GLY A 225 -0.72 9.27 -20.38
CA GLY A 225 0.41 8.59 -21.00
C GLY A 225 1.66 8.43 -20.14
N GLN A 226 1.69 8.99 -18.94
CA GLN A 226 2.83 8.86 -18.03
C GLN A 226 2.91 7.45 -17.41
N PRO A 227 4.13 6.93 -17.19
CA PRO A 227 4.30 5.64 -16.51
C PRO A 227 3.96 5.76 -15.03
N VAL A 228 3.24 4.76 -14.51
CA VAL A 228 2.96 4.57 -13.09
C VAL A 228 3.47 3.20 -12.68
N TRP A 229 4.27 3.16 -11.63
CA TRP A 229 4.73 1.90 -11.04
C TRP A 229 3.81 1.49 -9.90
N LEU A 230 3.22 0.32 -10.05
CA LEU A 230 2.30 -0.25 -9.07
C LEU A 230 2.92 -1.50 -8.45
N GLU A 231 3.03 -1.53 -7.15
CA GLU A 231 3.20 -2.77 -6.40
C GLU A 231 1.81 -3.37 -6.19
N ALA A 232 1.54 -4.53 -6.78
CA ALA A 232 0.18 -5.03 -6.87
C ALA A 232 0.07 -6.55 -6.72
N SER A 233 -1.13 -6.97 -6.27
CA SER A 233 -1.55 -8.36 -6.30
C SER A 233 -2.86 -8.50 -7.08
N TYR A 234 -2.94 -9.52 -7.94
CA TYR A 234 -4.13 -9.94 -8.66
C TYR A 234 -4.64 -11.22 -8.02
N ASN A 235 -5.87 -11.22 -7.55
CA ASN A 235 -6.44 -12.27 -6.72
C ASN A 235 -7.72 -12.81 -7.38
N PRO A 236 -7.72 -14.07 -7.82
CA PRO A 236 -8.92 -14.76 -8.29
C PRO A 236 -9.98 -14.87 -7.18
N VAL A 237 -11.23 -14.60 -7.51
CA VAL A 237 -12.37 -14.65 -6.58
C VAL A 237 -13.39 -15.64 -7.08
N TYR A 238 -13.92 -16.46 -6.15
CA TYR A 238 -14.84 -17.55 -6.42
C TYR A 238 -16.22 -17.22 -5.88
N ASP A 239 -17.26 -17.72 -6.56
CA ASP A 239 -18.63 -17.65 -6.09
C ASP A 239 -18.94 -18.72 -5.01
N ALA A 240 -20.19 -18.78 -4.56
CA ALA A 240 -20.62 -19.72 -3.53
C ALA A 240 -20.52 -21.20 -3.96
N ASP A 241 -20.50 -21.47 -5.26
CA ASP A 241 -20.37 -22.81 -5.83
C ASP A 241 -18.89 -23.18 -6.08
N GLY A 242 -17.95 -22.29 -5.70
CA GLY A 242 -16.52 -22.51 -5.91
C GLY A 242 -16.06 -22.25 -7.35
N LYS A 243 -16.85 -21.60 -8.17
CA LYS A 243 -16.51 -21.26 -9.55
C LYS A 243 -15.83 -19.89 -9.59
N LEU A 244 -14.67 -19.82 -10.23
CA LEU A 244 -13.98 -18.57 -10.51
C LEU A 244 -14.84 -17.65 -11.38
N TYR A 245 -15.06 -16.38 -10.97
CA TYR A 245 -15.92 -15.46 -11.72
C TYR A 245 -15.34 -14.05 -11.89
N LYS A 246 -14.34 -13.66 -11.10
CA LYS A 246 -13.68 -12.37 -11.26
C LYS A 246 -12.25 -12.38 -10.68
N VAL A 247 -11.50 -11.35 -11.00
CA VAL A 247 -10.16 -11.06 -10.44
C VAL A 247 -10.21 -9.70 -9.75
N VAL A 248 -9.77 -9.63 -8.51
CA VAL A 248 -9.61 -8.38 -7.76
C VAL A 248 -8.12 -8.03 -7.69
N LYS A 249 -7.78 -6.83 -8.12
CA LYS A 249 -6.43 -6.27 -8.00
C LYS A 249 -6.38 -5.26 -6.89
N PHE A 250 -5.42 -5.43 -5.98
CA PHE A 250 -4.99 -4.42 -5.03
C PHE A 250 -3.64 -3.87 -5.46
N ALA A 251 -3.46 -2.54 -5.34
CA ALA A 251 -2.22 -1.90 -5.77
C ALA A 251 -1.88 -0.68 -4.92
N SER A 252 -0.58 -0.45 -4.75
CA SER A 252 -0.01 0.77 -4.19
C SER A 252 0.86 1.45 -5.24
N ASP A 253 0.76 2.77 -5.38
CA ASP A 253 1.66 3.54 -6.23
C ASP A 253 3.04 3.64 -5.57
N VAL A 254 4.04 3.12 -6.26
CA VAL A 254 5.44 3.11 -5.84
C VAL A 254 6.32 3.93 -6.79
N SER A 255 5.72 4.79 -7.62
CA SER A 255 6.44 5.58 -8.64
C SER A 255 7.50 6.47 -8.02
N ASP A 256 7.20 7.14 -6.89
CA ASP A 256 8.16 7.98 -6.18
C ASP A 256 9.35 7.17 -5.63
N ARG A 257 9.07 5.97 -5.12
CA ARG A 257 10.12 5.05 -4.64
C ARG A 257 11.00 4.59 -5.80
N MET A 258 10.40 4.22 -6.93
CA MET A 258 11.14 3.79 -8.12
C MET A 258 11.99 4.94 -8.70
N ARG A 259 11.48 6.17 -8.75
CA ARG A 259 12.27 7.33 -9.19
C ARG A 259 13.49 7.58 -8.30
N ARG A 260 13.33 7.44 -6.98
CA ARG A 260 14.46 7.59 -6.04
C ARG A 260 15.50 6.50 -6.25
N TYR A 261 15.10 5.25 -6.37
CA TYR A 261 16.05 4.15 -6.64
C TYR A 261 16.81 4.34 -7.95
N GLN A 262 16.12 4.80 -9.01
CA GLN A 262 16.78 5.08 -10.28
C GLN A 262 17.79 6.20 -10.12
N ALA A 263 17.44 7.30 -9.49
CA ALA A 263 18.34 8.43 -9.25
C ALA A 263 19.57 8.02 -8.38
N GLU A 264 19.36 7.20 -7.36
CA GLU A 264 20.45 6.66 -6.55
C GLU A 264 21.38 5.76 -7.37
N ALA A 265 20.85 4.90 -8.22
CA ALA A 265 21.64 4.05 -9.10
C ALA A 265 22.46 4.86 -10.12
N ASP A 266 21.85 5.89 -10.72
CA ASP A 266 22.50 6.80 -11.66
C ASP A 266 23.61 7.60 -10.98
N ASN A 267 23.38 8.13 -9.76
CA ASN A 267 24.39 8.80 -8.96
C ASN A 267 25.56 7.88 -8.60
N ALA A 268 25.29 6.65 -8.20
CA ALA A 268 26.33 5.66 -7.90
C ALA A 268 27.17 5.34 -9.13
N HIS A 269 26.52 5.20 -10.30
CA HIS A 269 27.24 4.97 -11.57
C HIS A 269 28.13 6.17 -11.94
N GLN A 270 27.62 7.39 -11.82
CA GLN A 270 28.38 8.62 -12.07
C GLN A 270 29.58 8.75 -11.11
N ALA A 271 29.36 8.49 -9.80
CA ALA A 271 30.43 8.53 -8.82
C ALA A 271 31.55 7.48 -9.13
N HIS A 272 31.17 6.29 -9.57
CA HIS A 272 32.13 5.27 -9.98
C HIS A 272 32.96 5.71 -11.20
N THR A 273 32.30 6.27 -12.23
CA THR A 273 32.96 6.78 -13.43
C THR A 273 33.95 7.89 -13.08
N LEU A 274 33.51 8.90 -12.30
CA LEU A 274 34.34 10.00 -11.86
C LEU A 274 35.54 9.53 -11.00
N SER A 275 35.32 8.55 -10.12
CA SER A 275 36.40 7.95 -9.33
C SER A 275 37.46 7.29 -10.22
N THR A 276 37.05 6.60 -11.26
CA THR A 276 37.96 5.95 -12.23
C THR A 276 38.76 6.98 -13.02
N GLU A 277 38.11 8.05 -13.50
CA GLU A 277 38.76 9.16 -14.20
C GLU A 277 39.74 9.86 -13.30
N THR A 278 39.35 10.18 -12.05
CA THR A 278 40.23 10.81 -11.07
C THR A 278 41.49 9.99 -10.79
N ARG A 279 41.34 8.66 -10.67
CA ARG A 279 42.49 7.75 -10.50
C ARG A 279 43.42 7.80 -11.70
N THR A 280 42.91 7.80 -12.93
CA THR A 280 43.72 7.91 -14.13
C THR A 280 44.51 9.24 -14.21
N VAL A 281 43.84 10.35 -13.85
CA VAL A 281 44.50 11.67 -13.77
C VAL A 281 45.57 11.70 -12.71
N ALA A 282 45.32 11.09 -11.54
CA ALA A 282 46.33 11.01 -10.46
C ALA A 282 47.55 10.18 -10.84
N GLU A 283 47.34 9.03 -11.49
CA GLU A 283 48.42 8.17 -12.02
C GLU A 283 49.28 8.93 -13.06
N HIS A 284 48.62 9.66 -13.97
CA HIS A 284 49.35 10.50 -14.95
C HIS A 284 50.09 11.66 -14.30
N GLY A 285 49.48 12.30 -13.32
CA GLY A 285 50.11 13.36 -12.52
C GLY A 285 51.37 12.87 -11.77
N ALA A 286 51.32 11.65 -11.21
CA ALA A 286 52.48 11.03 -10.57
C ALA A 286 53.65 10.80 -11.54
N LEU A 287 53.37 10.33 -12.78
CA LEU A 287 54.38 10.17 -13.82
C LEU A 287 55.07 11.51 -14.21
N ILE A 288 54.25 12.56 -14.36
CA ILE A 288 54.79 13.92 -14.65
C ILE A 288 55.68 14.40 -13.52
N ILE A 289 55.28 14.22 -12.27
CA ILE A 289 56.11 14.60 -11.11
C ILE A 289 57.42 13.83 -11.10
N GLN A 290 57.36 12.52 -11.36
CA GLN A 290 58.57 11.69 -11.43
C GLN A 290 59.53 12.16 -12.52
N SER A 291 59.06 12.48 -13.73
CA SER A 291 59.83 13.05 -14.81
C SER A 291 60.43 14.41 -14.45
N ALA A 292 59.68 15.27 -13.76
CA ALA A 292 60.18 16.57 -13.26
C ALA A 292 61.32 16.41 -12.23
N VAL A 293 61.20 15.41 -11.34
CA VAL A 293 62.27 15.10 -10.36
C VAL A 293 63.56 14.64 -11.08
N GLU A 294 63.45 13.76 -12.12
CA GLU A 294 64.59 13.33 -12.91
C GLU A 294 65.26 14.48 -13.64
N GLU A 295 64.51 15.40 -14.23
CA GLU A 295 65.07 16.61 -14.86
C GLU A 295 65.75 17.55 -13.84
N MET A 296 65.15 17.73 -12.67
CA MET A 296 65.80 18.50 -11.58
C MET A 296 67.12 17.91 -11.11
N LEU A 297 67.25 16.57 -11.03
CA LEU A 297 68.50 15.89 -10.73
C LEU A 297 69.55 16.12 -11.83
N LYS A 298 69.17 16.09 -13.11
CA LYS A 298 70.09 16.42 -14.22
C LYS A 298 70.55 17.87 -14.13
N ILE A 299 69.68 18.80 -13.83
CA ILE A 299 70.01 20.22 -13.63
C ILE A 299 71.00 20.39 -12.46
N ALA A 300 70.73 19.68 -11.34
CA ALA A 300 71.68 19.74 -10.18
C ALA A 300 73.07 19.22 -10.56
N ASN A 301 73.17 18.06 -11.25
CA ASN A 301 74.43 17.53 -11.71
C ASN A 301 75.14 18.47 -12.69
N THR A 302 74.40 19.16 -13.56
CA THR A 302 74.97 20.13 -14.51
C THR A 302 75.46 21.37 -13.78
N LEU A 303 74.77 21.80 -12.73
CA LEU A 303 75.21 22.92 -11.89
C LEU A 303 76.51 22.61 -11.08
N ASP A 304 76.59 21.35 -10.57
CA ASP A 304 77.82 20.89 -9.87
C ASP A 304 79.01 20.84 -10.83
N ALA A 305 78.85 20.32 -12.04
CA ALA A 305 79.87 20.33 -13.07
C ALA A 305 80.27 21.76 -13.48
N SER A 306 79.30 22.65 -13.61
CA SER A 306 79.54 24.04 -13.93
C SER A 306 80.34 24.76 -12.79
N SER A 307 80.04 24.46 -11.54
CA SER A 307 80.70 24.99 -10.37
C SER A 307 82.19 24.55 -10.31
N LEU A 308 82.48 23.26 -10.65
CA LEU A 308 83.86 22.73 -10.80
C LEU A 308 84.60 23.46 -11.91
N ASN A 309 84.00 23.62 -13.10
CA ASN A 309 84.64 24.37 -14.20
C ASN A 309 84.93 25.84 -13.83
N ILE A 310 84.03 26.50 -13.08
CA ILE A 310 84.27 27.88 -12.60
C ILE A 310 85.42 27.87 -11.58
N GLY A 311 85.57 26.87 -10.73
CA GLY A 311 86.65 26.69 -9.81
C GLY A 311 87.98 26.56 -10.56
N GLU A 312 88.05 25.71 -11.58
CA GLU A 312 89.27 25.59 -12.44
C GLU A 312 89.60 26.87 -13.17
N LEU A 313 88.57 27.56 -13.73
CA LEU A 313 88.78 28.85 -14.41
C LEU A 313 89.36 29.93 -13.42
N SER A 314 88.91 29.94 -12.19
CA SER A 314 89.44 30.83 -11.13
C SER A 314 90.89 30.52 -10.85
N GLN A 315 91.27 29.22 -10.78
CA GLN A 315 92.66 28.80 -10.56
C GLN A 315 93.53 29.20 -11.76
N HIS A 316 93.13 29.00 -12.99
CA HIS A 316 93.81 29.43 -14.21
C HIS A 316 93.97 30.97 -14.22
N SER A 317 92.96 31.74 -13.81
CA SER A 317 93.05 33.21 -13.72
C SER A 317 94.02 33.65 -12.71
N GLN A 318 94.15 32.95 -11.55
CA GLN A 318 95.24 33.26 -10.57
C GLN A 318 96.62 32.95 -11.12
N GLN A 319 96.77 31.84 -11.84
CA GLN A 319 98.07 31.51 -12.52
C GLN A 319 98.45 32.57 -13.56
N ILE A 320 97.47 33.01 -14.38
CA ILE A 320 97.70 34.11 -15.34
C ILE A 320 98.14 35.40 -14.61
N THR A 321 97.51 35.73 -13.51
CA THR A 321 97.85 36.90 -12.71
C THR A 321 99.29 36.79 -12.19
N SER A 322 99.65 35.61 -11.69
CA SER A 322 101.02 35.31 -11.27
C SER A 322 102.05 35.46 -12.39
N ILE A 323 101.73 34.90 -13.57
CA ILE A 323 102.57 35.03 -14.78
C ILE A 323 102.75 36.54 -15.17
N VAL A 324 101.60 37.28 -15.18
CA VAL A 324 101.64 38.71 -15.50
C VAL A 324 102.52 39.51 -14.50
N ASN A 325 102.47 39.18 -13.22
CA ASN A 325 103.32 39.79 -12.21
C ASN A 325 104.83 39.47 -12.45
N THR A 326 105.11 38.18 -12.75
CA THR A 326 106.45 37.72 -13.12
C THR A 326 106.98 38.48 -14.38
N ILE A 327 106.17 38.61 -15.41
CA ILE A 327 106.50 39.38 -16.61
C ILE A 327 106.76 40.82 -16.28
N ARG A 328 105.99 41.42 -15.38
CA ARG A 328 106.17 42.78 -14.91
C ARG A 328 107.49 42.92 -14.18
N GLU A 329 107.82 41.99 -13.29
CA GLU A 329 109.12 41.97 -12.61
C GLU A 329 110.29 41.86 -13.58
N ILE A 330 110.17 40.95 -14.60
CA ILE A 330 111.21 40.84 -15.65
C ILE A 330 111.33 42.11 -16.47
N ALA A 331 110.16 42.75 -16.81
CA ALA A 331 110.22 44.04 -17.53
C ALA A 331 110.86 45.14 -16.73
N GLU A 332 110.58 45.21 -15.40
CA GLU A 332 111.29 46.18 -14.50
C GLU A 332 112.80 45.88 -14.38
N GLN A 333 113.16 44.56 -14.25
CA GLN A 333 114.61 44.20 -14.26
C GLN A 333 115.27 44.51 -15.61
N THR A 334 114.55 44.24 -16.75
CA THR A 334 115.07 44.53 -18.09
C THR A 334 115.23 46.04 -18.28
N ASN A 335 114.31 46.86 -17.77
CA ASN A 335 114.40 48.31 -17.82
C ASN A 335 115.53 48.86 -16.97
N LEU A 336 115.71 48.26 -15.78
CA LEU A 336 116.93 48.61 -14.94
C LEU A 336 118.22 48.18 -15.63
N LEU A 337 118.29 47.01 -16.28
CA LEU A 337 119.46 46.57 -17.03
C LEU A 337 119.76 47.49 -18.21
N ALA A 338 118.70 47.87 -18.96
CA ALA A 338 118.80 48.81 -20.10
C ALA A 338 119.28 50.19 -19.62
N LEU A 339 118.77 50.67 -18.47
CA LEU A 339 119.14 51.90 -17.87
C LEU A 339 120.64 51.85 -17.39
N ASN A 340 121.05 50.74 -16.74
CA ASN A 340 122.44 50.54 -16.34
C ASN A 340 123.36 50.44 -17.55
N ALA A 341 122.94 49.76 -18.64
CA ALA A 341 123.71 49.66 -19.91
C ALA A 341 123.84 51.07 -20.56
N ALA A 342 122.72 51.86 -20.52
CA ALA A 342 122.73 53.22 -21.04
C ALA A 342 123.67 54.14 -20.22
N ILE A 343 123.64 53.97 -18.88
CA ILE A 343 124.54 54.69 -17.97
C ILE A 343 126.00 54.33 -18.24
N GLU A 344 126.29 53.06 -18.38
CA GLU A 344 127.68 52.57 -18.65
C GLU A 344 128.16 52.95 -20.06
N ALA A 345 127.28 52.92 -21.07
CA ALA A 345 127.58 53.39 -22.41
C ALA A 345 127.90 54.93 -22.41
N ALA A 346 127.20 55.72 -21.61
CA ALA A 346 127.46 57.13 -21.42
C ALA A 346 128.78 57.36 -20.66
N ARG A 347 129.21 56.44 -19.83
CA ARG A 347 130.42 56.48 -19.04
C ARG A 347 131.69 56.04 -19.86
N ALA A 348 131.49 55.26 -20.91
CA ALA A 348 132.53 54.80 -21.76
C ALA A 348 132.80 55.70 -23.00
N GLY A 349 132.07 56.83 -23.13
CA GLY A 349 132.22 57.80 -24.24
C GLY A 349 132.90 59.11 -23.92
N ASP A 350 133.66 59.23 -22.80
CA ASP A 350 134.53 60.33 -22.52
C ASP A 350 135.99 59.85 -22.74
#